data_f4e708965e8401f126602f8579faf09d
#
_entry.id   f4e708965e8401f126602f8579faf09d
#
_cell.length_a   1.000
_cell.length_b   1.000
_cell.length_c   1.000
_cell.angle_alpha   90.00
_cell.angle_beta   90.00
_cell.angle_gamma   90.00
#
_symmetry.space_group_name_H-M   'P 1'
#
loop_
_entity.id
_entity.type
_entity.pdbx_description
1 polymer ?
#
loop_
_entity_poly.entity_id
_entity_poly.type
_entity_poly.pdbx_seq_one_letter_code
_entity_poly.pdbx_strand_id
1 'polypeptide(L)'
;MVTRFVTPSSGRSRHARAEAFTLTEVLITVVIVGILSAIALPNYFNQVQRTRQSEAAAALAQLQNTLVAYVDENNTTASGCGAGTAPTWGDLNGIAAVMTDSGPASGCTSLSSAITMPNGRYTITRSDNGANDDYYEFTAADSSAANFNVMACVDLSNGASDLEQGSSSAAITASDLDCR
;
A
#
# COMPACT_ATOMS: atom_id res chain seq x y z
N MET A 1 72.96 20.99 47.27
CA MET A 1 71.51 20.97 47.00
C MET A 1 71.24 21.79 45.74
N VAL A 2 71.10 21.15 44.56
CA VAL A 2 70.98 21.84 43.25
C VAL A 2 69.55 21.69 42.75
N THR A 3 68.85 22.81 42.73
CA THR A 3 67.45 22.88 42.27
C THR A 3 67.45 23.05 40.76
N ARG A 4 66.94 22.02 40.01
CA ARG A 4 66.71 22.12 38.56
C ARG A 4 65.36 22.79 38.32
N PHE A 5 65.40 23.94 37.66
CA PHE A 5 64.16 24.54 37.07
C PHE A 5 63.81 23.83 35.78
N VAL A 6 62.60 23.26 35.76
CA VAL A 6 62.00 22.70 34.55
C VAL A 6 61.14 23.80 33.92
N THR A 7 61.47 24.23 32.72
CA THR A 7 60.68 25.16 31.93
C THR A 7 59.55 24.41 31.25
N PRO A 8 58.25 24.87 31.32
CA PRO A 8 57.16 24.24 30.58
C PRO A 8 57.30 24.57 29.09
N SER A 9 57.29 23.54 28.25
CA SER A 9 57.20 23.68 26.80
C SER A 9 55.83 24.20 26.41
N SER A 10 55.77 25.39 25.82
CA SER A 10 54.58 25.98 25.21
C SER A 10 54.19 25.17 23.99
N GLY A 11 53.20 24.29 24.15
CA GLY A 11 52.54 23.58 23.05
C GLY A 11 51.77 24.57 22.17
N ARG A 12 52.28 24.86 20.97
CA ARG A 12 51.54 25.59 19.93
C ARG A 12 50.33 24.74 19.53
N SER A 13 49.12 25.12 19.96
CA SER A 13 47.87 24.62 19.43
C SER A 13 47.78 25.03 17.94
N ARG A 14 47.91 24.06 17.06
CA ARG A 14 47.59 24.25 15.65
C ARG A 14 46.09 24.45 15.57
N HIS A 15 45.65 25.70 15.41
CA HIS A 15 44.27 25.98 15.00
C HIS A 15 44.10 25.40 13.61
N ALA A 16 43.38 24.28 13.53
CA ALA A 16 42.86 23.80 12.27
C ALA A 16 42.00 24.92 11.69
N ARG A 17 42.40 25.48 10.55
CA ARG A 17 41.57 26.45 9.83
C ARG A 17 40.30 25.71 9.47
N ALA A 18 39.18 26.09 10.07
CA ALA A 18 37.86 25.72 9.58
C ALA A 18 37.69 26.40 8.22
N GLU A 19 37.77 25.63 7.15
CA GLU A 19 37.48 26.13 5.81
C GLU A 19 35.99 26.45 5.77
N ALA A 20 35.65 27.74 5.68
CA ALA A 20 34.26 28.18 5.53
C ALA A 20 33.90 28.13 4.05
N PHE A 21 32.73 27.58 3.76
CA PHE A 21 32.15 27.55 2.40
C PHE A 21 32.03 28.98 1.85
N THR A 22 32.37 29.16 0.58
CA THR A 22 32.14 30.42 -0.12
C THR A 22 30.67 30.58 -0.46
N LEU A 23 30.16 31.80 -0.50
CA LEU A 23 28.76 32.09 -0.91
C LEU A 23 28.48 31.58 -2.32
N THR A 24 29.45 31.68 -3.23
CA THR A 24 29.34 31.19 -4.61
C THR A 24 29.20 29.67 -4.65
N GLU A 25 29.93 28.92 -3.81
CA GLU A 25 29.87 27.46 -3.76
C GLU A 25 28.48 26.96 -3.31
N VAL A 26 27.91 27.60 -2.30
CA VAL A 26 26.54 27.32 -1.87
C VAL A 26 25.52 27.68 -2.96
N LEU A 27 25.71 28.80 -3.66
CA LEU A 27 24.82 29.21 -4.74
C LEU A 27 24.82 28.19 -5.88
N ILE A 28 25.99 27.73 -6.33
CA ILE A 28 26.10 26.73 -7.39
C ILE A 28 25.45 25.40 -6.96
N THR A 29 25.68 24.96 -5.74
CA THR A 29 25.09 23.70 -5.25
C THR A 29 23.57 23.75 -5.20
N VAL A 30 22.97 24.86 -4.74
CA VAL A 30 21.51 25.02 -4.71
C VAL A 30 20.92 25.05 -6.12
N VAL A 31 21.58 25.69 -7.08
CA VAL A 31 21.12 25.72 -8.48
C VAL A 31 21.12 24.30 -9.08
N ILE A 32 22.22 23.54 -8.87
CA ILE A 32 22.29 22.17 -9.38
C ILE A 32 21.21 21.28 -8.75
N VAL A 33 21.04 21.35 -7.42
CA VAL A 33 19.98 20.60 -6.70
C VAL A 33 18.59 21.01 -7.21
N GLY A 34 18.34 22.29 -7.46
CA GLY A 34 17.08 22.78 -8.02
C GLY A 34 16.76 22.17 -9.38
N ILE A 35 17.71 22.12 -10.29
CA ILE A 35 17.54 21.53 -11.63
C ILE A 35 17.28 20.02 -11.54
N LEU A 36 18.05 19.30 -10.72
CA LEU A 36 17.89 17.85 -10.53
C LEU A 36 16.53 17.53 -9.89
N SER A 37 16.11 18.30 -8.91
CA SER A 37 14.82 18.13 -8.24
C SER A 37 13.64 18.34 -9.18
N ALA A 38 13.73 19.27 -10.12
CA ALA A 38 12.66 19.55 -11.09
C ALA A 38 12.35 18.31 -12.00
N ILE A 39 13.34 17.47 -12.27
CA ILE A 39 13.18 16.24 -13.06
C ILE A 39 12.82 15.04 -12.17
N ALA A 40 13.41 14.97 -10.98
CA ALA A 40 13.26 13.82 -10.08
C ALA A 40 11.88 13.76 -9.41
N LEU A 41 11.31 14.88 -8.99
CA LEU A 41 10.04 14.94 -8.26
C LEU A 41 8.86 14.30 -9.01
N PRO A 42 8.55 14.65 -10.27
CA PRO A 42 7.42 14.05 -10.97
C PRO A 42 7.58 12.54 -11.16
N ASN A 43 8.80 12.07 -11.43
CA ASN A 43 9.07 10.65 -11.56
C ASN A 43 8.90 9.90 -10.23
N TYR A 44 9.31 10.51 -9.12
CA TYR A 44 9.14 9.95 -7.78
C TYR A 44 7.65 9.78 -7.42
N PHE A 45 6.80 10.79 -7.67
CA PHE A 45 5.37 10.69 -7.38
C PHE A 45 4.69 9.59 -8.22
N ASN A 46 5.04 9.46 -9.50
CA ASN A 46 4.53 8.39 -10.34
C ASN A 46 4.95 7.00 -9.83
N GLN A 47 6.19 6.86 -9.36
CA GLN A 47 6.68 5.61 -8.79
C GLN A 47 5.97 5.24 -7.49
N VAL A 48 5.77 6.21 -6.60
CA VAL A 48 5.02 6.01 -5.35
C VAL A 48 3.59 5.58 -5.64
N GLN A 49 2.93 6.20 -6.63
CA GLN A 49 1.57 5.82 -7.00
C GLN A 49 1.49 4.38 -7.52
N ARG A 50 2.41 3.97 -8.38
CA ARG A 50 2.49 2.58 -8.89
C ARG A 50 2.75 1.57 -7.77
N THR A 51 3.62 1.91 -6.82
CA THR A 51 3.89 1.03 -5.67
C THR A 51 2.63 0.82 -4.83
N ARG A 52 1.89 1.88 -4.54
CA ARG A 52 0.64 1.81 -3.77
C ARG A 52 -0.44 1.00 -4.52
N GLN A 53 -0.53 1.18 -5.83
CA GLN A 53 -1.44 0.40 -6.67
C GLN A 53 -1.07 -1.09 -6.68
N SER A 54 0.21 -1.43 -6.75
CA SER A 54 0.66 -2.82 -6.66
C SER A 54 0.42 -3.45 -5.28
N GLU A 55 0.49 -2.66 -4.20
CA GLU A 55 0.08 -3.11 -2.86
C GLU A 55 -1.42 -3.43 -2.81
N ALA A 56 -2.27 -2.59 -3.41
CA ALA A 56 -3.70 -2.83 -3.49
C ALA A 56 -4.01 -4.08 -4.33
N ALA A 57 -3.34 -4.26 -5.47
CA ALA A 57 -3.47 -5.45 -6.29
C ALA A 57 -3.07 -6.73 -5.53
N ALA A 58 -1.96 -6.69 -4.80
CA ALA A 58 -1.54 -7.82 -3.97
C ALA A 58 -2.56 -8.16 -2.87
N ALA A 59 -3.16 -7.14 -2.25
CA ALA A 59 -4.20 -7.34 -1.25
C ALA A 59 -5.47 -7.96 -1.85
N LEU A 60 -5.89 -7.51 -3.04
CA LEU A 60 -7.04 -8.11 -3.73
C LEU A 60 -6.76 -9.56 -4.16
N ALA A 61 -5.57 -9.85 -4.70
CA ALA A 61 -5.17 -11.21 -5.04
C ALA A 61 -5.15 -12.13 -3.79
N GLN A 62 -4.71 -11.61 -2.65
CA GLN A 62 -4.79 -12.32 -1.38
C GLN A 62 -6.25 -12.58 -0.98
N LEU A 63 -7.14 -11.59 -1.13
CA LEU A 63 -8.56 -11.75 -0.82
C LEU A 63 -9.23 -12.81 -1.69
N GLN A 64 -8.96 -12.84 -3.01
CA GLN A 64 -9.46 -13.89 -3.91
C GLN A 64 -9.06 -15.28 -3.41
N ASN A 65 -7.76 -15.49 -3.12
CA ASN A 65 -7.26 -16.76 -2.60
C ASN A 65 -7.85 -17.11 -1.23
N THR A 66 -8.00 -16.12 -0.35
CA THR A 66 -8.58 -16.31 0.99
C THR A 66 -10.05 -16.70 0.90
N LEU A 67 -10.81 -16.08 -0.01
CA LEU A 67 -12.21 -16.42 -0.23
C LEU A 67 -12.38 -17.85 -0.74
N VAL A 68 -11.58 -18.25 -1.72
CA VAL A 68 -11.58 -19.64 -2.24
C VAL A 68 -11.24 -20.62 -1.11
N ALA A 69 -10.21 -20.33 -0.31
CA ALA A 69 -9.81 -21.17 0.82
C ALA A 69 -10.92 -21.26 1.90
N TYR A 70 -11.60 -20.14 2.17
CA TYR A 70 -12.73 -20.14 3.11
C TYR A 70 -13.85 -21.06 2.67
N VAL A 71 -14.23 -20.98 1.39
CA VAL A 71 -15.31 -21.82 0.84
C VAL A 71 -14.90 -23.30 0.80
N ASP A 72 -13.65 -23.61 0.45
CA ASP A 72 -13.14 -24.97 0.43
C ASP A 72 -13.12 -25.60 1.84
N GLU A 73 -12.67 -24.83 2.86
CA GLU A 73 -12.60 -25.29 4.25
C GLU A 73 -13.99 -25.48 4.87
N ASN A 74 -14.93 -24.56 4.62
CA ASN A 74 -16.27 -24.57 5.23
C ASN A 74 -17.31 -25.28 4.37
N ASN A 75 -17.01 -25.62 3.12
CA ASN A 75 -17.93 -26.16 2.12
C ASN A 75 -19.21 -25.31 1.96
N THR A 76 -19.10 -24.00 2.14
CA THR A 76 -20.21 -23.04 2.04
C THR A 76 -19.68 -21.62 1.89
N THR A 77 -20.47 -20.77 1.24
CA THR A 77 -20.24 -19.32 1.21
C THR A 77 -20.85 -18.60 2.42
N ALA A 78 -21.66 -19.28 3.24
CA ALA A 78 -22.33 -18.67 4.38
C ALA A 78 -21.34 -18.16 5.42
N SER A 79 -21.69 -17.04 6.06
CA SER A 79 -20.90 -16.46 7.14
C SER A 79 -20.86 -17.36 8.39
N GLY A 80 -19.69 -17.55 8.97
CA GLY A 80 -19.51 -18.17 10.29
C GLY A 80 -20.20 -17.40 11.43
N CYS A 81 -20.56 -16.13 11.20
CA CYS A 81 -21.34 -15.31 12.13
C CYS A 81 -22.85 -15.60 12.13
N GLY A 82 -23.34 -16.49 11.28
CA GLY A 82 -24.75 -16.87 11.20
C GLY A 82 -25.71 -15.82 10.65
N ALA A 83 -25.19 -14.77 10.04
CA ALA A 83 -25.96 -13.62 9.56
C ALA A 83 -25.71 -13.34 8.08
N GLY A 84 -26.06 -14.29 7.18
CA GLY A 84 -25.98 -14.05 5.74
C GLY A 84 -25.47 -15.21 4.91
N THR A 85 -25.60 -15.07 3.60
CA THR A 85 -25.18 -16.06 2.59
C THR A 85 -23.73 -15.83 2.12
N ALA A 86 -23.11 -14.72 2.52
CA ALA A 86 -21.74 -14.37 2.15
C ALA A 86 -20.84 -14.29 3.41
N PRO A 87 -19.54 -14.61 3.31
CA PRO A 87 -18.60 -14.46 4.40
C PRO A 87 -18.45 -12.98 4.80
N THR A 88 -17.89 -12.76 5.98
CA THR A 88 -17.58 -11.44 6.51
C THR A 88 -16.09 -11.17 6.45
N TRP A 89 -15.67 -9.93 6.69
CA TRP A 89 -14.25 -9.60 6.83
C TRP A 89 -13.57 -10.39 7.96
N GLY A 90 -14.31 -10.66 9.06
CA GLY A 90 -13.80 -11.48 10.17
C GLY A 90 -13.62 -12.93 9.79
N ASP A 91 -14.52 -13.51 8.99
CA ASP A 91 -14.40 -14.87 8.48
C ASP A 91 -13.15 -15.01 7.60
N LEU A 92 -12.94 -14.09 6.65
CA LEU A 92 -11.75 -14.09 5.78
C LEU A 92 -10.47 -13.89 6.58
N ASN A 93 -10.49 -13.00 7.58
CA ASN A 93 -9.34 -12.80 8.47
C ASN A 93 -9.00 -14.05 9.30
N GLY A 94 -9.94 -14.93 9.53
CA GLY A 94 -9.74 -16.22 10.18
C GLY A 94 -8.90 -17.21 9.35
N ILE A 95 -8.97 -17.11 8.02
CA ILE A 95 -8.18 -17.93 7.08
C ILE A 95 -6.81 -17.30 6.83
N ALA A 96 -6.79 -16.02 6.45
CA ALA A 96 -5.56 -15.26 6.23
C ALA A 96 -5.75 -13.82 6.68
N ALA A 97 -4.71 -13.24 7.29
CA ALA A 97 -4.76 -11.91 7.89
C ALA A 97 -5.20 -10.84 6.87
N VAL A 98 -6.38 -10.27 7.09
CA VAL A 98 -6.90 -9.10 6.38
C VAL A 98 -6.59 -7.87 7.22
N MET A 99 -5.54 -7.14 6.86
CA MET A 99 -5.08 -5.98 7.60
C MET A 99 -5.77 -4.70 7.16
N THR A 100 -6.19 -3.90 8.15
CA THR A 100 -6.76 -2.56 7.95
C THR A 100 -5.87 -1.50 8.61
N ASP A 101 -6.18 -0.23 8.43
CA ASP A 101 -5.53 0.91 9.09
C ASP A 101 -5.62 0.86 10.63
N SER A 102 -6.65 0.21 11.15
CA SER A 102 -6.91 0.02 12.59
C SER A 102 -6.46 -1.33 13.14
N GLY A 103 -5.86 -2.20 12.32
CA GLY A 103 -5.43 -3.54 12.70
C GLY A 103 -6.10 -4.63 11.87
N PRO A 104 -6.05 -5.91 12.31
CA PRO A 104 -6.72 -7.00 11.61
C PRO A 104 -8.23 -6.78 11.53
N ALA A 105 -8.83 -7.08 10.37
CA ALA A 105 -10.27 -7.06 10.22
C ALA A 105 -10.91 -8.03 11.21
N SER A 106 -12.00 -7.63 11.86
CA SER A 106 -12.63 -8.40 12.91
C SER A 106 -14.14 -8.24 12.92
N GLY A 107 -14.82 -9.15 13.60
CA GLY A 107 -16.28 -9.13 13.75
C GLY A 107 -17.01 -9.55 12.49
N CYS A 108 -18.33 -9.48 12.57
CA CYS A 108 -19.26 -9.91 11.52
C CYS A 108 -19.59 -8.79 10.53
N THR A 109 -18.58 -8.01 10.14
CA THR A 109 -18.76 -6.91 9.21
C THR A 109 -18.86 -7.44 7.77
N SER A 110 -19.93 -7.10 7.08
CA SER A 110 -20.16 -7.51 5.68
C SER A 110 -19.03 -7.04 4.75
N LEU A 111 -18.72 -7.82 3.73
CA LEU A 111 -17.77 -7.47 2.66
C LEU A 111 -18.19 -6.22 1.86
N SER A 112 -19.48 -5.86 1.89
CA SER A 112 -19.98 -4.61 1.29
C SER A 112 -19.61 -3.36 2.10
N SER A 113 -19.20 -3.54 3.36
CA SER A 113 -18.68 -2.44 4.18
C SER A 113 -17.24 -2.18 3.83
N ALA A 114 -16.88 -0.93 3.56
CA ALA A 114 -15.53 -0.56 3.20
C ALA A 114 -14.54 -0.82 4.34
N ILE A 115 -13.40 -1.40 4.02
CA ILE A 115 -12.23 -1.45 4.90
C ILE A 115 -11.10 -0.62 4.29
N THR A 116 -10.41 0.16 5.13
CA THR A 116 -9.26 0.97 4.69
C THR A 116 -7.98 0.15 4.84
N MET A 117 -7.16 0.11 3.81
CA MET A 117 -5.85 -0.55 3.85
C MET A 117 -4.88 0.16 4.82
N PRO A 118 -3.85 -0.52 5.36
CA PRO A 118 -2.89 0.06 6.29
C PRO A 118 -2.17 1.32 5.78
N ASN A 119 -2.04 1.47 4.46
CA ASN A 119 -1.45 2.66 3.84
C ASN A 119 -2.39 3.89 3.82
N GLY A 120 -3.63 3.76 4.30
CA GLY A 120 -4.64 4.82 4.37
C GLY A 120 -5.09 5.37 3.01
N ARG A 121 -4.63 4.78 1.90
CA ARG A 121 -4.86 5.28 0.55
C ARG A 121 -5.98 4.58 -0.18
N TYR A 122 -6.09 3.28 0.00
CA TYR A 122 -7.08 2.44 -0.66
C TYR A 122 -8.14 1.97 0.33
N THR A 123 -9.37 1.97 -0.14
CA THR A 123 -10.50 1.32 0.55
C THR A 123 -10.98 0.15 -0.28
N ILE A 124 -11.17 -1.01 0.35
CA ILE A 124 -11.61 -2.23 -0.31
C ILE A 124 -13.06 -2.50 0.08
N THR A 125 -13.88 -2.82 -0.94
CA THR A 125 -15.27 -3.23 -0.77
C THR A 125 -15.62 -4.33 -1.77
N ARG A 126 -16.60 -5.18 -1.44
CA ARG A 126 -17.30 -6.01 -2.42
C ARG A 126 -18.23 -5.13 -3.24
N SER A 127 -18.14 -5.16 -4.57
CA SER A 127 -18.82 -4.24 -5.48
C SER A 127 -19.92 -4.86 -6.36
N ASP A 128 -20.06 -6.19 -6.38
CA ASP A 128 -21.03 -6.94 -7.20
C ASP A 128 -22.49 -6.92 -6.71
N ASN A 129 -22.81 -6.12 -5.69
CA ASN A 129 -24.11 -6.00 -5.02
C ASN A 129 -24.65 -7.30 -4.39
N GLY A 130 -23.82 -8.34 -4.25
CA GLY A 130 -24.20 -9.61 -3.63
C GLY A 130 -25.28 -10.38 -4.40
N ALA A 131 -25.38 -10.18 -5.71
CA ALA A 131 -26.42 -10.76 -6.55
C ALA A 131 -26.30 -12.28 -6.70
N ASN A 132 -25.10 -12.83 -6.57
CA ASN A 132 -24.81 -14.26 -6.64
C ASN A 132 -23.93 -14.67 -5.47
N ASP A 133 -24.22 -15.82 -4.87
CA ASP A 133 -23.44 -16.36 -3.75
C ASP A 133 -22.09 -16.96 -4.21
N ASP A 134 -21.94 -17.23 -5.50
CA ASP A 134 -20.74 -17.83 -6.08
C ASP A 134 -19.84 -16.82 -6.82
N TYR A 135 -20.31 -15.59 -7.06
CA TYR A 135 -19.54 -14.54 -7.74
C TYR A 135 -19.22 -13.38 -6.81
N TYR A 136 -17.95 -13.03 -6.74
CA TYR A 136 -17.46 -11.94 -5.90
C TYR A 136 -16.61 -10.99 -6.74
N GLU A 137 -16.92 -9.73 -6.62
CA GLU A 137 -16.14 -8.64 -7.19
C GLU A 137 -15.69 -7.70 -6.08
N PHE A 138 -14.40 -7.39 -6.06
CA PHE A 138 -13.80 -6.49 -5.09
C PHE A 138 -13.21 -5.27 -5.80
N THR A 139 -13.49 -4.10 -5.27
CA THR A 139 -12.86 -2.85 -5.70
C THR A 139 -11.98 -2.30 -4.59
N ALA A 140 -10.71 -2.08 -4.90
CA ALA A 140 -9.82 -1.24 -4.12
C ALA A 140 -9.83 0.16 -4.73
N ALA A 141 -10.56 1.07 -4.09
CA ALA A 141 -10.72 2.44 -4.55
C ALA A 141 -9.61 3.35 -4.02
N ASP A 142 -8.91 4.04 -4.91
CA ASP A 142 -7.91 5.05 -4.55
C ASP A 142 -8.59 6.34 -4.09
N SER A 143 -8.20 6.85 -2.92
CA SER A 143 -8.81 8.05 -2.30
C SER A 143 -8.57 9.35 -3.05
N SER A 144 -7.64 9.39 -4.01
CA SER A 144 -7.29 10.62 -4.75
C SER A 144 -7.68 10.59 -6.21
N ALA A 145 -7.68 9.43 -6.86
CA ALA A 145 -7.94 9.36 -8.30
C ALA A 145 -8.48 7.97 -8.69
N ALA A 146 -9.72 7.94 -9.15
CA ALA A 146 -10.40 6.71 -9.56
C ALA A 146 -9.68 5.92 -10.68
N ASN A 147 -8.87 6.59 -11.50
CA ASN A 147 -8.09 5.89 -12.54
C ASN A 147 -7.02 4.95 -11.97
N PHE A 148 -6.68 5.04 -10.69
CA PHE A 148 -5.75 4.13 -10.04
C PHE A 148 -6.45 3.06 -9.21
N ASN A 149 -7.78 2.93 -9.33
CA ASN A 149 -8.50 1.83 -8.72
C ASN A 149 -7.95 0.50 -9.23
N VAL A 150 -8.11 -0.52 -8.39
CA VAL A 150 -7.82 -1.91 -8.74
C VAL A 150 -9.10 -2.69 -8.50
N MET A 151 -9.44 -3.57 -9.43
CA MET A 151 -10.60 -4.45 -9.30
C MET A 151 -10.17 -5.90 -9.47
N ALA A 152 -10.87 -6.78 -8.79
CA ALA A 152 -10.64 -8.20 -8.87
C ALA A 152 -11.98 -8.93 -8.80
N CYS A 153 -12.12 -10.02 -9.52
CA CYS A 153 -13.27 -10.89 -9.44
C CYS A 153 -12.87 -12.35 -9.22
N VAL A 154 -13.75 -13.11 -8.62
CA VAL A 154 -13.64 -14.55 -8.54
C VAL A 154 -15.03 -15.17 -8.68
N ASP A 155 -15.13 -16.17 -9.52
CA ASP A 155 -16.34 -17.00 -9.69
C ASP A 155 -16.05 -18.41 -9.15
N LEU A 156 -16.66 -18.71 -8.03
CA LEU A 156 -16.47 -19.97 -7.32
C LEU A 156 -17.12 -21.17 -8.04
N SER A 157 -18.07 -20.90 -8.97
CA SER A 157 -18.76 -21.95 -9.70
C SER A 157 -17.91 -22.59 -10.81
N ASN A 158 -17.02 -21.79 -11.42
CA ASN A 158 -16.15 -22.22 -12.53
C ASN A 158 -14.65 -22.08 -12.21
N GLY A 159 -14.31 -21.46 -11.07
CA GLY A 159 -12.94 -21.22 -10.63
C GLY A 159 -12.23 -20.09 -11.39
N ALA A 160 -12.96 -19.29 -12.20
CA ALA A 160 -12.38 -18.15 -12.90
C ALA A 160 -12.02 -17.04 -11.92
N SER A 161 -10.86 -16.43 -12.12
CA SER A 161 -10.42 -15.27 -11.35
C SER A 161 -9.65 -14.32 -12.24
N ASP A 162 -9.90 -13.02 -12.06
CA ASP A 162 -9.22 -11.98 -12.81
C ASP A 162 -8.90 -10.78 -11.89
N LEU A 163 -7.88 -10.01 -12.25
CA LEU A 163 -7.45 -8.83 -11.53
C LEU A 163 -6.92 -7.78 -12.50
N GLU A 164 -7.57 -6.64 -12.53
CA GLU A 164 -7.22 -5.55 -13.40
C GLU A 164 -6.86 -4.26 -12.62
N GLN A 165 -5.97 -3.47 -13.21
CA GLN A 165 -5.50 -2.22 -12.63
C GLN A 165 -5.77 -1.06 -13.59
N GLY A 166 -6.39 -0.01 -13.07
CA GLY A 166 -6.52 1.23 -13.81
C GLY A 166 -5.14 1.87 -14.08
N SER A 167 -5.12 2.79 -15.01
CA SER A 167 -3.90 3.50 -15.42
C SER A 167 -4.10 5.01 -15.36
N SER A 168 -3.03 5.78 -15.45
CA SER A 168 -3.10 7.26 -15.47
C SER A 168 -4.02 7.82 -16.56
N SER A 169 -4.32 7.04 -17.58
CA SER A 169 -5.15 7.43 -18.74
C SER A 169 -6.55 6.83 -18.74
N ALA A 170 -6.82 5.77 -17.98
CA ALA A 170 -8.10 5.07 -17.98
C ALA A 170 -8.41 4.48 -16.59
N ALA A 171 -9.62 4.78 -16.11
CA ALA A 171 -10.19 4.07 -14.96
C ALA A 171 -10.62 2.67 -15.40
N ILE A 172 -10.58 1.73 -14.45
CA ILE A 172 -11.08 0.37 -14.63
C ILE A 172 -12.55 0.29 -14.23
N THR A 173 -13.28 -0.58 -14.85
CA THR A 173 -14.70 -0.86 -14.58
C THR A 173 -14.93 -2.38 -14.48
N ALA A 174 -16.07 -2.79 -13.94
CA ALA A 174 -16.45 -4.21 -13.83
C ALA A 174 -16.49 -4.94 -15.18
N SER A 175 -16.70 -4.22 -16.30
CA SER A 175 -16.70 -4.81 -17.64
C SER A 175 -15.32 -5.15 -18.19
N ASP A 176 -14.27 -4.70 -17.53
CA ASP A 176 -12.88 -5.00 -17.91
C ASP A 176 -12.40 -6.33 -17.30
N LEU A 177 -13.19 -6.88 -16.34
CA LEU A 177 -12.91 -8.16 -15.68
C LEU A 177 -13.47 -9.34 -16.48
N ASP A 178 -12.69 -10.42 -16.59
CA ASP A 178 -13.01 -11.65 -17.33
C ASP A 178 -13.18 -12.86 -16.39
N CYS A 179 -14.21 -12.81 -15.51
CA CYS A 179 -14.56 -13.92 -14.62
C CYS A 179 -15.90 -14.59 -14.98
N ARG A 180 -16.56 -14.16 -16.07
CA ARG A 180 -17.89 -14.68 -16.48
C ARG A 180 -17.89 -15.26 -17.86
#